data_3e77f9dcf97d5fb83a472eb72cd7c404
#
_entry.id   3e77f9dcf97d5fb83a472eb72cd7c404
#
_cell.length_a   1.000
_cell.length_b   1.000
_cell.length_c   1.000
_cell.angle_alpha   90.00
_cell.angle_beta   90.00
_cell.angle_gamma   90.00
#
_symmetry.space_group_name_H-M   'P 1'
#
loop_
_entity.id
_entity.type
_entity.pdbx_description
1 polymer ?
#
loop_
_entity_poly.entity_id
_entity_poly.type
_entity_poly.pdbx_seq_one_letter_code
_entity_poly.pdbx_strand_id
1 'polypeptide(L)'
;MIADNLSTYVELVFDNTSEVSSTTLLMGLALFSIQIYADFSGYSDIAIGTARLFGFNFQINFKYPLFARSIGERWRTWHISLSTWFRDYIYIPMGGSRVNKWMRFRNLMILFTISDFGMELTGLSSVGEF
;
A
#
# COMPACT_ATOMS: atom_id res chain seq x y z
N MET A 1 6.35 2.61 17.25
CA MET A 1 6.13 3.92 17.89
C MET A 1 4.85 4.59 17.40
N ILE A 2 4.81 5.30 16.24
CA ILE A 2 3.56 5.90 15.73
C ILE A 2 2.55 4.82 15.35
N ALA A 3 2.98 3.83 14.60
CA ALA A 3 2.14 2.71 14.18
C ALA A 3 1.61 1.90 15.37
N ASP A 4 2.43 1.60 16.36
CA ASP A 4 2.04 0.85 17.56
C ASP A 4 0.98 1.60 18.39
N ASN A 5 1.12 2.92 18.51
CA ASN A 5 0.12 3.73 19.21
C ASN A 5 -1.21 3.81 18.45
N LEU A 6 -1.16 3.84 17.11
CA LEU A 6 -2.34 3.87 16.28
C LEU A 6 -3.06 2.52 16.22
N SER A 7 -2.33 1.39 16.28
CA SER A 7 -2.91 0.05 16.22
C SER A 7 -3.97 -0.17 17.29
N THR A 8 -3.72 0.24 18.52
CA THR A 8 -4.66 0.11 19.63
C THR A 8 -5.98 0.83 19.37
N TYR A 9 -5.95 2.05 18.81
CA TYR A 9 -7.16 2.80 18.46
C TYR A 9 -7.89 2.20 17.26
N VAL A 10 -7.14 1.74 16.25
CA VAL A 10 -7.69 1.12 15.06
C VAL A 10 -8.39 -0.19 15.41
N GLU A 11 -7.78 -1.04 16.21
CA GLU A 11 -8.39 -2.29 16.71
C GLU A 11 -9.67 -2.02 17.48
N LEU A 12 -9.67 -1.08 18.40
CA LEU A 12 -10.88 -0.71 19.16
C LEU A 12 -12.04 -0.26 18.26
N VAL A 13 -11.75 0.46 17.18
CA VAL A 13 -12.79 0.92 16.23
C VAL A 13 -13.31 -0.23 15.38
N PHE A 14 -12.44 -1.13 14.92
CA PHE A 14 -12.83 -2.24 14.04
C PHE A 14 -13.48 -3.41 14.80
N ASP A 15 -13.07 -3.67 16.02
CA ASP A 15 -13.70 -4.72 16.85
C ASP A 15 -15.14 -4.37 17.27
N ASN A 16 -15.46 -3.08 17.38
CA ASN A 16 -16.77 -2.58 17.79
C ASN A 16 -17.56 -1.95 16.64
N THR A 17 -17.43 -2.43 15.42
CA THR A 17 -18.06 -1.83 14.23
C THR A 17 -19.59 -1.68 14.31
N SER A 18 -20.26 -2.55 15.05
CA SER A 18 -21.71 -2.51 15.25
C SER A 18 -22.20 -1.42 16.18
N GLU A 19 -21.32 -0.90 17.04
CA GLU A 19 -21.67 0.09 18.09
C GLU A 19 -21.15 1.50 17.78
N VAL A 20 -20.25 1.65 16.80
CA VAL A 20 -19.63 2.95 16.46
C VAL A 20 -20.35 3.66 15.32
N SER A 21 -20.32 5.00 15.39
CA SER A 21 -20.90 5.84 14.34
C SER A 21 -20.10 5.76 13.03
N SER A 22 -20.76 6.07 11.91
CA SER A 22 -20.12 6.14 10.60
C SER A 22 -18.93 7.10 10.56
N THR A 23 -18.99 8.19 11.30
CA THR A 23 -17.88 9.15 11.41
C THR A 23 -16.66 8.54 12.09
N THR A 24 -16.88 7.75 13.15
CA THR A 24 -15.81 7.04 13.86
C THR A 24 -15.16 5.98 12.98
N LEU A 25 -15.95 5.27 12.16
CA LEU A 25 -15.42 4.32 11.17
C LEU A 25 -14.55 4.98 10.11
N LEU A 26 -14.98 6.14 9.58
CA LEU A 26 -14.16 6.90 8.62
C LEU A 26 -12.86 7.40 9.25
N MET A 27 -12.91 7.82 10.50
CA MET A 27 -11.70 8.21 11.24
C MET A 27 -10.77 7.01 11.46
N GLY A 28 -11.32 5.84 11.80
CA GLY A 28 -10.59 4.58 11.92
C GLY A 28 -9.88 4.20 10.62
N LEU A 29 -10.54 4.33 9.47
CA LEU A 29 -9.94 4.08 8.16
C LEU A 29 -8.79 5.05 7.84
N ALA A 30 -8.93 6.33 8.20
CA ALA A 30 -7.88 7.32 8.03
C ALA A 30 -6.65 6.98 8.89
N LEU A 31 -6.86 6.66 10.17
CA LEU A 31 -5.81 6.24 11.10
C LEU A 31 -5.13 4.94 10.65
N PHE A 32 -5.89 3.98 10.16
CA PHE A 32 -5.36 2.74 9.58
C PHE A 32 -4.45 2.99 8.37
N SER A 33 -4.85 3.90 7.47
CA SER A 33 -4.02 4.30 6.34
C SER A 33 -2.69 4.93 6.77
N ILE A 34 -2.71 5.76 7.81
CA ILE A 34 -1.50 6.37 8.39
C ILE A 34 -0.63 5.30 9.06
N GLN A 35 -1.24 4.37 9.78
CA GLN A 35 -0.54 3.25 10.43
C GLN A 35 0.23 2.41 9.41
N ILE A 36 -0.42 1.94 8.34
CA ILE A 36 0.23 1.16 7.28
C ILE A 36 1.38 1.95 6.65
N TYR A 37 1.15 3.23 6.37
CA TYR A 37 2.19 4.09 5.81
C TYR A 37 3.38 4.24 6.75
N ALA A 38 3.15 4.48 8.03
CA ALA A 38 4.20 4.66 9.03
C ALA A 38 5.05 3.39 9.20
N ASP A 39 4.40 2.23 9.30
CA ASP A 39 5.07 0.94 9.42
C ASP A 39 5.95 0.63 8.22
N PHE A 40 5.36 0.68 7.04
CA PHE A 40 6.06 0.25 5.83
C PHE A 40 7.09 1.27 5.35
N SER A 41 6.82 2.57 5.51
CA SER A 41 7.78 3.63 5.20
C SER A 41 9.00 3.55 6.12
N GLY A 42 8.79 3.38 7.42
CA GLY A 42 9.87 3.20 8.40
C GLY A 42 10.74 1.99 8.10
N TYR A 43 10.12 0.85 7.80
CA TYR A 43 10.82 -0.37 7.40
C TYR A 43 11.65 -0.16 6.11
N SER A 44 11.07 0.47 5.09
CA SER A 44 11.75 0.79 3.84
C SER A 44 12.97 1.68 4.05
N ASP A 45 12.86 2.71 4.89
CA ASP A 45 13.95 3.63 5.17
C ASP A 45 15.11 2.94 5.90
N ILE A 46 14.81 2.06 6.86
CA ILE A 46 15.80 1.23 7.53
C ILE A 46 16.49 0.30 6.54
N ALA A 47 15.73 -0.36 5.66
CA ALA A 47 16.28 -1.25 4.64
C ALA A 47 17.20 -0.52 3.68
N ILE A 48 16.82 0.68 3.22
CA ILE A 48 17.66 1.53 2.35
C ILE A 48 18.93 1.98 3.08
N GLY A 49 18.81 2.41 4.33
CA GLY A 49 19.95 2.81 5.15
C GLY A 49 20.95 1.67 5.36
N THR A 50 20.44 0.49 5.72
CA THR A 50 21.25 -0.71 5.92
C THR A 50 21.95 -1.16 4.62
N ALA A 51 21.22 -1.16 3.49
CA ALA A 51 21.78 -1.53 2.19
C ALA A 51 22.92 -0.60 1.77
N ARG A 52 22.81 0.70 2.05
CA ARG A 52 23.88 1.67 1.78
C ARG A 52 25.17 1.40 2.55
N LEU A 53 25.08 0.85 3.76
CA LEU A 53 26.26 0.44 4.53
C LEU A 53 27.04 -0.70 3.84
N PHE A 54 26.33 -1.54 3.07
CA PHE A 54 26.91 -2.61 2.27
C PHE A 54 27.23 -2.21 0.82
N GLY A 55 27.06 -0.94 0.46
CA GLY A 55 27.33 -0.42 -0.87
C GLY A 55 26.22 -0.62 -1.92
N PHE A 56 25.02 -1.08 -1.49
CA PHE A 56 23.87 -1.25 -2.38
C PHE A 56 22.97 -0.01 -2.38
N ASN A 57 22.54 0.41 -3.56
CA ASN A 57 21.59 1.49 -3.74
C ASN A 57 20.19 0.93 -4.05
N PHE A 58 19.29 0.98 -3.08
CA PHE A 58 17.89 0.63 -3.29
C PHE A 58 17.06 1.85 -3.65
N GLN A 59 16.03 1.61 -4.45
CA GLN A 59 15.08 2.64 -4.86
C GLN A 59 14.18 3.04 -3.69
N ILE A 60 13.85 4.33 -3.63
CA ILE A 60 12.88 4.85 -2.66
C ILE A 60 11.48 4.33 -3.01
N ASN A 61 10.77 3.76 -2.03
CA ASN A 61 9.44 3.19 -2.22
C ASN A 61 8.29 4.17 -1.99
N PHE A 62 8.51 5.24 -1.24
CA PHE A 62 7.47 6.20 -0.88
C PHE A 62 7.91 7.63 -1.18
N LYS A 63 7.05 8.38 -1.89
CA LYS A 63 7.23 9.80 -2.18
C LYS A 63 5.97 10.57 -1.75
N TYR A 64 5.79 10.72 -0.44
CA TYR A 64 4.67 11.48 0.14
C TYR A 64 3.28 11.06 -0.38
N PRO A 65 2.90 9.77 -0.36
CA PRO A 65 1.68 9.28 -0.97
C PRO A 65 0.40 9.81 -0.31
N LEU A 66 0.46 10.23 0.95
CA LEU A 66 -0.67 10.80 1.67
C LEU A 66 -1.07 12.18 1.15
N PHE A 67 -0.17 12.89 0.48
CA PHE A 67 -0.42 14.20 -0.14
C PHE A 67 -0.81 14.11 -1.62
N ALA A 68 -0.99 12.91 -2.16
CA ALA A 68 -1.38 12.69 -3.53
C ALA A 68 -2.79 13.27 -3.81
N ARG A 69 -2.93 13.99 -4.89
CA ARG A 69 -4.17 14.67 -5.30
C ARG A 69 -5.08 13.80 -6.16
N SER A 70 -4.59 12.68 -6.64
CA SER A 70 -5.33 11.73 -7.46
C SER A 70 -4.94 10.29 -7.15
N ILE A 71 -5.82 9.35 -7.51
CA ILE A 71 -5.53 7.91 -7.38
C ILE A 71 -4.31 7.51 -8.20
N GLY A 72 -4.17 8.06 -9.41
CA GLY A 72 -3.02 7.79 -10.28
C GLY A 72 -1.70 8.32 -9.71
N GLU A 73 -1.72 9.50 -9.06
CA GLU A 73 -0.55 10.05 -8.37
C GLU A 73 -0.20 9.20 -7.14
N ARG A 74 -1.21 8.80 -6.34
CA ARG A 74 -1.02 7.90 -5.20
C ARG A 74 -0.39 6.58 -5.62
N TRP A 75 -0.84 5.99 -6.71
CA TRP A 75 -0.26 4.77 -7.27
C TRP A 75 1.21 4.90 -7.65
N ARG A 76 1.64 6.06 -8.13
CA ARG A 76 3.03 6.34 -8.51
C ARG A 76 3.94 6.67 -7.34
N THR A 77 3.39 7.01 -6.19
CA THR A 77 4.13 7.46 -5.01
C THR A 77 4.11 6.46 -3.86
N TRP A 78 3.23 5.46 -3.94
CA TRP A 78 3.08 4.38 -2.98
C TRP A 78 3.74 3.10 -3.48
N HIS A 79 4.61 2.50 -2.66
CA HIS A 79 5.30 1.25 -2.97
C HIS A 79 5.85 1.21 -4.41
N ILE A 80 6.71 2.15 -4.74
CA ILE A 80 7.13 2.45 -6.12
C ILE A 80 7.74 1.24 -6.83
N SER A 81 8.54 0.43 -6.12
CA SER A 81 9.14 -0.79 -6.69
C SER A 81 8.08 -1.80 -7.14
N LEU A 82 7.07 -2.06 -6.33
CA LEU A 82 5.98 -2.96 -6.65
C LEU A 82 5.10 -2.42 -7.77
N SER A 83 4.73 -1.14 -7.69
CA SER A 83 3.94 -0.47 -8.73
C SER A 83 4.63 -0.46 -10.08
N THR A 84 5.94 -0.24 -10.11
CA THR A 84 6.77 -0.31 -11.32
C THR A 84 6.81 -1.73 -11.88
N TRP A 85 6.99 -2.74 -11.02
CA TRP A 85 6.99 -4.14 -11.41
C TRP A 85 5.65 -4.56 -12.02
N PHE A 86 4.53 -4.23 -11.38
CA PHE A 86 3.20 -4.50 -11.92
C PHE A 86 2.95 -3.81 -13.25
N ARG A 87 3.39 -2.55 -13.38
CA ARG A 87 3.30 -1.83 -14.64
C ARG A 87 4.07 -2.53 -15.74
N ASP A 88 5.31 -2.88 -15.51
CA ASP A 88 6.23 -3.36 -16.55
C ASP A 88 5.96 -4.82 -16.94
N TYR A 89 5.56 -5.67 -15.99
CA TYR A 89 5.36 -7.09 -16.21
C TYR A 89 3.90 -7.52 -16.42
N ILE A 90 2.94 -6.74 -15.99
CA ILE A 90 1.52 -7.09 -16.10
C ILE A 90 0.76 -6.09 -16.98
N TYR A 91 0.81 -4.81 -16.62
CA TYR A 91 -0.01 -3.80 -17.29
C TYR A 91 0.41 -3.52 -18.73
N ILE A 92 1.68 -3.31 -18.99
CA ILE A 92 2.21 -3.05 -20.35
C ILE A 92 2.06 -4.27 -21.26
N PRO A 93 2.41 -5.52 -20.87
CA PRO A 93 2.17 -6.70 -21.69
C PRO A 93 0.70 -6.95 -22.04
N MET A 94 -0.24 -6.51 -21.19
CA MET A 94 -1.69 -6.59 -21.45
C MET A 94 -2.22 -5.49 -22.40
N GLY A 95 -1.34 -4.67 -22.97
CA GLY A 95 -1.67 -3.56 -23.86
C GLY A 95 -1.64 -2.16 -23.20
N GLY A 96 -1.47 -2.09 -21.88
CA GLY A 96 -1.36 -0.82 -21.15
C GLY A 96 -2.55 0.11 -21.36
N SER A 97 -2.26 1.38 -21.65
CA SER A 97 -3.26 2.41 -21.95
C SER A 97 -3.55 2.60 -23.44
N ARG A 98 -2.90 1.83 -24.31
CA ARG A 98 -3.06 1.90 -25.78
C ARG A 98 -4.26 1.13 -26.31
N VAL A 99 -5.03 0.51 -25.45
CA VAL A 99 -6.22 -0.29 -25.79
C VAL A 99 -7.50 0.51 -25.56
N ASN A 100 -8.64 -0.03 -25.99
CA ASN A 100 -9.97 0.55 -25.77
C ASN A 100 -10.27 0.77 -24.28
N LYS A 101 -11.19 1.69 -23.98
CA LYS A 101 -11.58 2.02 -22.60
C LYS A 101 -11.98 0.81 -21.77
N TRP A 102 -12.72 -0.15 -22.36
CA TRP A 102 -13.13 -1.40 -21.69
C TRP A 102 -11.96 -2.32 -21.38
N MET A 103 -11.02 -2.47 -22.31
CA MET A 103 -9.82 -3.28 -22.08
C MET A 103 -8.90 -2.63 -21.05
N ARG A 104 -8.79 -1.30 -21.06
CA ARG A 104 -8.06 -0.56 -20.03
C ARG A 104 -8.67 -0.78 -18.65
N PHE A 105 -9.99 -0.67 -18.53
CA PHE A 105 -10.69 -0.94 -17.27
C PHE A 105 -10.45 -2.38 -16.79
N ARG A 106 -10.60 -3.36 -17.69
CA ARG A 106 -10.28 -4.76 -17.39
C ARG A 106 -8.85 -4.94 -16.89
N ASN A 107 -7.87 -4.35 -17.58
CA ASN A 107 -6.45 -4.44 -17.21
C ASN A 107 -6.18 -3.85 -15.83
N LEU A 108 -6.82 -2.73 -15.50
CA LEU A 108 -6.74 -2.13 -14.17
C LEU A 108 -7.38 -3.01 -13.09
N MET A 109 -8.55 -3.59 -13.38
CA MET A 109 -9.23 -4.50 -12.43
C MET A 109 -8.39 -5.75 -12.14
N ILE A 110 -7.78 -6.35 -13.16
CA ILE A 110 -6.86 -7.49 -12.99
C ILE A 110 -5.66 -7.09 -12.14
N LEU A 111 -5.07 -5.92 -12.42
CA LEU A 111 -3.94 -5.39 -11.68
C LEU A 111 -4.27 -5.22 -10.18
N PHE A 112 -5.41 -4.58 -9.87
CA PHE A 112 -5.87 -4.41 -8.49
C PHE A 112 -6.14 -5.73 -7.80
N THR A 113 -6.79 -6.67 -8.46
CA THR A 113 -7.07 -8.00 -7.90
C THR A 113 -5.79 -8.76 -7.56
N ILE A 114 -4.78 -8.74 -8.44
CA ILE A 114 -3.48 -9.38 -8.18
C ILE A 114 -2.73 -8.66 -7.06
N SER A 115 -2.81 -7.34 -7.01
CA SER A 115 -2.20 -6.54 -5.96
C SER A 115 -2.80 -6.84 -4.58
N ASP A 116 -4.13 -6.88 -4.49
CA ASP A 116 -4.84 -7.23 -3.24
C ASP A 116 -4.49 -8.64 -2.78
N PHE A 117 -4.54 -9.60 -3.69
CA PHE A 117 -4.19 -10.99 -3.37
C PHE A 117 -2.73 -11.13 -2.91
N GLY A 118 -1.80 -10.40 -3.53
CA GLY A 118 -0.41 -10.36 -3.11
C GLY A 118 -0.22 -9.74 -1.73
N MET A 119 -0.94 -8.68 -1.40
CA MET A 119 -0.92 -8.06 -0.07
C MET A 119 -1.52 -8.97 1.01
N GLU A 120 -2.59 -9.69 0.69
CA GLU A 120 -3.25 -10.63 1.60
C GLU A 120 -2.32 -11.80 1.95
N LEU A 121 -1.63 -12.37 0.95
CA LEU A 121 -0.64 -13.44 1.18
C LEU A 121 0.54 -12.99 2.04
N THR A 122 1.05 -11.78 1.84
CA THR A 122 2.13 -11.22 2.66
C THR A 122 1.65 -10.85 4.06
N GLY A 123 0.42 -10.37 4.20
CA GLY A 123 -0.22 -10.12 5.49
C GLY A 123 -0.42 -11.39 6.32
N LEU A 124 -0.87 -12.48 5.69
CA LEU A 124 -1.01 -13.78 6.35
C LEU A 124 0.33 -14.36 6.80
N SER A 125 1.40 -14.17 6.04
CA SER A 125 2.73 -14.63 6.46
C SER A 125 3.26 -13.87 7.68
N SER A 126 2.97 -12.57 7.79
CA SER A 126 3.37 -11.76 8.93
C SER A 126 2.58 -12.07 10.21
N VAL A 127 1.31 -12.46 10.09
CA VAL A 127 0.47 -12.87 11.22
C VAL A 127 0.84 -14.27 11.73
N GLY A 128 1.38 -15.13 10.87
CA GLY A 128 1.84 -16.48 11.24
C GLY A 128 3.15 -16.52 12.02
N GLU A 129 3.89 -15.41 12.09
CA GLU A 129 5.15 -15.29 12.86
C GLU A 129 4.96 -14.69 14.27
N PHE A 130 3.76 -14.34 14.63
CA PHE A 130 3.38 -13.91 15.96
C PHE A 130 2.48 -14.96 16.63
#